data_e0ff137f2ab98ba4a509e95eefdc9877
#
_entry.id   e0ff137f2ab98ba4a509e95eefdc9877
#
_cell.length_a   1.000
_cell.length_b   1.000
_cell.length_c   1.000
_cell.angle_alpha   90.00
_cell.angle_beta   90.00
_cell.angle_gamma   90.00
#
_symmetry.space_group_name_H-M   'P 1'
#
loop_
_entity.id
_entity.type
_entity.pdbx_description
1 polymer ?
#
loop_
_entity_poly.entity_id
_entity_poly.type
_entity_poly.pdbx_seq_one_letter_code
_entity_poly.pdbx_strand_id
1 'polypeptide(L)'
;MTPEREQRITDVLGKRQGSLIIVLENVFDPHNISAVMRTCDAVGVQDIVVLNTRIPRHKKWGAKSSSSAASWLTIHQYDNAEECLAWVRKRADRIFATHLSSDAVSLYEMDLTKRVALIFGNEHSGVSEEIRALADGNFIIPQVGIIRSLNISVACAVTLYEAYRQKQAAGDYDRPGLDPARRSQLLKEWSRGQLTDPPDNVN
;
A
#
# COMPACT_ATOMS: atom_id res chain seq x y z
N MET A 1 -25.18 13.77 2.98
CA MET A 1 -24.04 13.91 2.04
C MET A 1 -24.49 14.78 0.89
N THR A 2 -23.64 15.72 0.40
CA THR A 2 -24.01 16.52 -0.78
C THR A 2 -23.83 15.70 -2.06
N PRO A 3 -24.54 16.01 -3.14
CA PRO A 3 -24.38 15.31 -4.43
C PRO A 3 -22.94 15.36 -4.96
N GLU A 4 -22.25 16.50 -4.81
CA GLU A 4 -20.87 16.68 -5.25
C GLU A 4 -19.90 15.76 -4.50
N ARG A 5 -20.11 15.59 -3.19
CA ARG A 5 -19.31 14.69 -2.37
C ARG A 5 -19.56 13.23 -2.74
N GLU A 6 -20.80 12.86 -3.00
CA GLU A 6 -21.15 11.51 -3.44
C GLU A 6 -20.50 11.17 -4.77
N GLN A 7 -20.56 12.11 -5.72
CA GLN A 7 -19.91 11.96 -7.02
C GLN A 7 -18.41 11.79 -6.87
N ARG A 8 -17.73 12.63 -6.07
CA ARG A 8 -16.29 12.53 -5.81
C ARG A 8 -15.90 11.18 -5.20
N ILE A 9 -16.67 10.67 -4.23
CA ILE A 9 -16.42 9.36 -3.62
C ILE A 9 -16.59 8.25 -4.68
N THR A 10 -17.61 8.32 -5.50
CA THR A 10 -17.88 7.36 -6.56
C THR A 10 -16.75 7.34 -7.59
N ASP A 11 -16.26 8.50 -8.00
CA ASP A 11 -15.15 8.63 -8.95
C ASP A 11 -13.85 8.04 -8.39
N VAL A 12 -13.55 8.31 -7.12
CA VAL A 12 -12.37 7.74 -6.43
C VAL A 12 -12.51 6.22 -6.31
N LEU A 13 -13.67 5.71 -5.91
CA LEU A 13 -13.93 4.27 -5.82
C LEU A 13 -13.81 3.56 -7.18
N GLY A 14 -14.16 4.25 -8.27
CA GLY A 14 -14.00 3.75 -9.63
C GLY A 14 -12.53 3.51 -10.03
N LYS A 15 -11.59 4.20 -9.36
CA LYS A 15 -10.15 4.11 -9.62
C LYS A 15 -9.37 3.27 -8.60
N ARG A 16 -10.03 2.76 -7.55
CA ARG A 16 -9.38 1.90 -6.55
C ARG A 16 -8.95 0.57 -7.16
N GLN A 17 -7.75 0.14 -6.79
CA GLN A 17 -7.10 -1.07 -7.26
C GLN A 17 -7.06 -2.13 -6.15
N GLY A 18 -7.67 -3.30 -6.41
CA GLY A 18 -7.62 -4.46 -5.49
C GLY A 18 -6.51 -5.46 -5.83
N SER A 19 -5.80 -5.24 -6.94
CA SER A 19 -4.76 -6.16 -7.43
C SER A 19 -3.35 -5.86 -6.88
N LEU A 20 -3.19 -4.77 -6.11
CA LEU A 20 -1.93 -4.40 -5.48
C LEU A 20 -2.12 -4.25 -3.97
N ILE A 21 -1.35 -5.00 -3.20
CA ILE A 21 -1.35 -4.98 -1.73
C ILE A 21 0.02 -4.53 -1.24
N ILE A 22 0.05 -3.60 -0.31
CA ILE A 22 1.27 -3.16 0.36
C ILE A 22 1.31 -3.76 1.76
N VAL A 23 2.42 -4.41 2.09
CA VAL A 23 2.68 -4.96 3.42
C VAL A 23 3.86 -4.21 4.04
N LEU A 24 3.65 -3.67 5.22
CA LEU A 24 4.66 -2.96 6.01
C LEU A 24 5.03 -3.83 7.21
N GLU A 25 6.23 -4.40 7.18
CA GLU A 25 6.72 -5.30 8.23
C GLU A 25 7.58 -4.56 9.24
N ASN A 26 7.15 -4.54 10.51
CA ASN A 26 7.90 -4.00 11.65
C ASN A 26 8.42 -2.56 11.43
N VAL A 27 7.68 -1.74 10.72
CA VAL A 27 8.04 -0.33 10.47
C VAL A 27 7.95 0.44 11.77
N PHE A 28 9.09 1.01 12.21
CA PHE A 28 9.24 1.57 13.54
C PHE A 28 8.58 2.96 13.65
N ASP A 29 8.80 3.79 12.64
CA ASP A 29 8.28 5.15 12.64
C ASP A 29 6.86 5.22 12.06
N PRO A 30 5.84 5.59 12.88
CA PRO A 30 4.47 5.74 12.40
C PRO A 30 4.31 6.86 11.35
N HIS A 31 5.27 7.79 11.25
CA HIS A 31 5.27 8.80 10.19
C HIS A 31 5.56 8.19 8.82
N ASN A 32 6.44 7.18 8.73
CA ASN A 32 6.69 6.44 7.50
C ASN A 32 5.42 5.68 7.07
N ILE A 33 4.73 5.02 7.99
CA ILE A 33 3.46 4.34 7.71
C ILE A 33 2.42 5.34 7.16
N SER A 34 2.30 6.50 7.79
CA SER A 34 1.39 7.56 7.35
C SER A 34 1.72 8.10 5.96
N ALA A 35 3.01 8.28 5.66
CA ALA A 35 3.46 8.72 4.34
C ALA A 35 3.16 7.66 3.26
N VAL A 36 3.35 6.37 3.57
CA VAL A 36 2.96 5.26 2.69
C VAL A 36 1.46 5.27 2.45
N MET A 37 0.64 5.44 3.49
CA MET A 37 -0.82 5.51 3.35
C MET A 37 -1.25 6.64 2.39
N ARG A 38 -0.63 7.82 2.48
CA ARG A 38 -0.90 8.93 1.55
C ARG A 38 -0.57 8.56 0.11
N THR A 39 0.56 7.90 -0.11
CA THR A 39 0.95 7.47 -1.46
C THR A 39 0.02 6.39 -1.98
N CYS A 40 -0.38 5.41 -1.14
CA CYS A 40 -1.37 4.39 -1.51
C CYS A 40 -2.70 5.01 -1.92
N ASP A 41 -3.19 5.98 -1.16
CA ASP A 41 -4.42 6.73 -1.51
C ASP A 41 -4.26 7.45 -2.85
N ALA A 42 -3.14 8.14 -3.06
CA ALA A 42 -2.86 8.91 -4.28
C ALA A 42 -2.85 8.06 -5.55
N VAL A 43 -2.37 6.81 -5.49
CA VAL A 43 -2.31 5.89 -6.64
C VAL A 43 -3.46 4.88 -6.67
N GLY A 44 -4.43 5.00 -5.76
CA GLY A 44 -5.64 4.17 -5.76
C GLY A 44 -5.49 2.77 -5.14
N VAL A 45 -4.39 2.45 -4.44
CA VAL A 45 -4.29 1.22 -3.64
C VAL A 45 -5.30 1.26 -2.50
N GLN A 46 -6.09 0.19 -2.34
CA GLN A 46 -7.14 0.14 -1.31
C GLN A 46 -6.69 -0.57 -0.04
N ASP A 47 -5.98 -1.67 -0.14
CA ASP A 47 -5.64 -2.53 1.00
C ASP A 47 -4.17 -2.38 1.39
N ILE A 48 -3.93 -2.05 2.67
CA ILE A 48 -2.61 -1.99 3.29
C ILE A 48 -2.59 -2.96 4.46
N VAL A 49 -1.50 -3.69 4.58
CA VAL A 49 -1.25 -4.59 5.70
C VAL A 49 -0.11 -4.03 6.55
N VAL A 50 -0.31 -3.95 7.85
CA VAL A 50 0.73 -3.62 8.84
C VAL A 50 0.97 -4.86 9.68
N LEU A 51 2.17 -5.43 9.56
CA LEU A 51 2.60 -6.62 10.26
C LEU A 51 3.64 -6.25 11.33
N ASN A 52 3.31 -6.47 12.59
CA ASN A 52 4.14 -6.15 13.74
C ASN A 52 4.44 -7.41 14.55
N THR A 53 5.44 -8.21 14.11
CA THR A 53 5.86 -9.43 14.82
C THR A 53 6.91 -9.17 15.89
N ARG A 54 7.66 -8.07 15.79
CA ARG A 54 8.80 -7.73 16.66
C ARG A 54 8.66 -6.40 17.38
N ILE A 55 7.64 -5.62 17.03
CA ILE A 55 7.35 -4.32 17.65
C ILE A 55 5.88 -4.28 18.07
N PRO A 56 5.53 -3.50 19.11
CA PRO A 56 4.14 -3.32 19.49
C PRO A 56 3.31 -2.69 18.37
N ARG A 57 2.03 -3.02 18.31
CA ARG A 57 1.10 -2.34 17.40
C ARG A 57 1.08 -0.84 17.66
N HIS A 58 1.14 -0.06 16.62
CA HIS A 58 1.01 1.38 16.73
C HIS A 58 -0.41 1.75 17.21
N LYS A 59 -0.49 2.53 18.27
CA LYS A 59 -1.78 2.99 18.83
C LYS A 59 -2.46 4.04 17.96
N LYS A 60 -1.68 4.80 17.18
CA LYS A 60 -2.14 5.84 16.25
C LYS A 60 -1.19 5.93 15.07
N TRP A 61 -1.74 6.01 13.90
CA TRP A 61 -1.01 6.42 12.69
C TRP A 61 -0.91 7.94 12.76
N GLY A 62 0.25 8.53 12.83
CA GLY A 62 0.47 9.97 12.96
C GLY A 62 -0.66 10.85 12.40
N ALA A 63 -1.67 11.11 13.20
CA ALA A 63 -2.98 11.67 12.75
C ALA A 63 -2.85 13.01 12.00
N LYS A 64 -1.77 13.76 12.25
CA LYS A 64 -1.45 15.00 11.51
C LYS A 64 -0.68 14.74 10.22
N SER A 65 0.00 13.60 10.09
CA SER A 65 0.87 13.29 8.92
C SER A 65 0.17 12.50 7.82
N SER A 66 -0.90 11.75 8.14
CA SER A 66 -1.67 10.99 7.14
C SER A 66 -2.65 11.85 6.34
N SER A 67 -2.89 13.12 6.75
CA SER A 67 -3.87 14.01 6.10
C SER A 67 -5.22 13.32 5.84
N SER A 68 -5.71 12.53 6.81
CA SER A 68 -6.91 11.67 6.70
C SER A 68 -6.82 10.48 5.73
N ALA A 69 -5.70 10.23 5.05
CA ALA A 69 -5.60 9.13 4.07
C ALA A 69 -5.97 7.76 4.67
N ALA A 70 -5.62 7.53 5.95
CA ALA A 70 -5.99 6.29 6.66
C ALA A 70 -7.50 6.03 6.69
N SER A 71 -8.34 7.06 6.62
CA SER A 71 -9.81 6.93 6.62
C SER A 71 -10.37 6.44 5.28
N TRP A 72 -9.59 6.53 4.21
CA TRP A 72 -9.97 6.13 2.86
C TRP A 72 -9.38 4.79 2.43
N LEU A 73 -8.60 4.16 3.31
CA LEU A 73 -7.92 2.89 3.08
C LEU A 73 -8.48 1.81 3.98
N THR A 74 -8.32 0.56 3.57
CA THR A 74 -8.58 -0.59 4.43
C THR A 74 -7.26 -1.06 5.02
N ILE A 75 -7.10 -0.89 6.33
CA ILE A 75 -5.87 -1.22 7.03
C ILE A 75 -6.07 -2.53 7.79
N HIS A 76 -5.29 -3.54 7.41
CA HIS A 76 -5.25 -4.84 8.07
C HIS A 76 -4.05 -4.89 9.01
N GLN A 77 -4.25 -5.35 10.24
CA GLN A 77 -3.17 -5.42 11.23
C GLN A 77 -2.97 -6.86 11.70
N TYR A 78 -1.74 -7.32 11.61
CA TYR A 78 -1.31 -8.65 12.05
C TYR A 78 -0.12 -8.55 13.00
N ASP A 79 0.01 -9.52 13.89
CA ASP A 79 1.17 -9.78 14.74
C ASP A 79 1.73 -11.20 14.56
N ASN A 80 1.16 -11.95 13.62
CA ASN A 80 1.60 -13.26 13.20
C ASN A 80 1.87 -13.27 11.69
N ALA A 81 3.08 -13.71 11.29
CA ALA A 81 3.53 -13.73 9.91
C ALA A 81 2.73 -14.71 9.04
N GLU A 82 2.46 -15.91 9.54
CA GLU A 82 1.73 -16.94 8.79
C GLU A 82 0.28 -16.52 8.51
N GLU A 83 -0.42 -15.99 9.51
CA GLU A 83 -1.78 -15.47 9.35
C GLU A 83 -1.83 -14.32 8.34
N CYS A 84 -0.87 -13.40 8.45
CA CYS A 84 -0.73 -12.28 7.53
C CYS A 84 -0.56 -12.78 6.09
N LEU A 85 0.42 -13.65 5.85
CA LEU A 85 0.70 -14.14 4.50
C LEU A 85 -0.38 -15.07 3.98
N ALA A 86 -1.06 -15.84 4.83
CA ALA A 86 -2.24 -16.61 4.44
C ALA A 86 -3.39 -15.71 3.94
N TRP A 87 -3.59 -14.56 4.58
CA TRP A 87 -4.56 -13.56 4.11
C TRP A 87 -4.13 -12.93 2.78
N VAL A 88 -2.86 -12.57 2.63
CA VAL A 88 -2.28 -11.99 1.41
C VAL A 88 -2.37 -12.97 0.24
N ARG A 89 -2.00 -14.24 0.45
CA ARG A 89 -2.04 -15.32 -0.57
C ARG A 89 -3.43 -15.53 -1.20
N LYS A 90 -4.49 -15.28 -0.45
CA LYS A 90 -5.86 -15.36 -1.01
C LYS A 90 -6.17 -14.23 -1.99
N ARG A 91 -5.35 -13.18 -2.04
CA ARG A 91 -5.62 -11.94 -2.78
C ARG A 91 -4.55 -11.55 -3.80
N ALA A 92 -3.34 -12.06 -3.62
CA ALA A 92 -2.20 -11.84 -4.52
C ALA A 92 -1.70 -13.17 -5.07
N ASP A 93 -1.38 -13.20 -6.36
CA ASP A 93 -0.84 -14.38 -7.04
C ASP A 93 0.65 -14.52 -6.78
N ARG A 94 1.33 -13.40 -6.49
CA ARG A 94 2.75 -13.33 -6.16
C ARG A 94 2.99 -12.36 -5.00
N ILE A 95 3.94 -12.70 -4.16
CA ILE A 95 4.42 -11.90 -3.03
C ILE A 95 5.91 -11.63 -3.21
N PHE A 96 6.31 -10.37 -3.28
CA PHE A 96 7.70 -9.98 -3.38
C PHE A 96 8.13 -9.14 -2.18
N ALA A 97 9.32 -9.39 -1.67
CA ALA A 97 9.92 -8.63 -0.57
C ALA A 97 11.02 -7.70 -1.09
N THR A 98 11.13 -6.51 -0.52
CA THR A 98 12.29 -5.64 -0.77
C THR A 98 13.51 -6.25 -0.08
N HIS A 99 14.48 -6.71 -0.85
CA HIS A 99 15.72 -7.24 -0.31
C HIS A 99 16.84 -7.16 -1.35
N LEU A 100 18.02 -6.72 -0.91
CA LEU A 100 19.22 -6.72 -1.74
C LEU A 100 19.86 -8.11 -1.73
N SER A 101 19.62 -8.87 -2.78
CA SER A 101 20.20 -10.19 -3.02
C SER A 101 20.59 -10.34 -4.47
N SER A 102 21.41 -11.35 -4.78
CA SER A 102 21.91 -11.61 -6.13
C SER A 102 20.82 -12.09 -7.11
N ASP A 103 19.72 -12.59 -6.59
CA ASP A 103 18.54 -13.08 -7.31
C ASP A 103 17.36 -12.10 -7.31
N ALA A 104 17.58 -10.89 -6.76
CA ALA A 104 16.53 -9.86 -6.73
C ALA A 104 16.23 -9.32 -8.13
N VAL A 105 14.96 -9.24 -8.47
CA VAL A 105 14.48 -8.67 -9.73
C VAL A 105 14.47 -7.13 -9.62
N SER A 106 14.86 -6.44 -10.69
CA SER A 106 14.68 -4.98 -10.74
C SER A 106 13.20 -4.61 -10.71
N LEU A 107 12.83 -3.58 -9.94
CA LEU A 107 11.47 -3.03 -9.93
C LEU A 107 10.93 -2.78 -11.34
N TYR A 108 11.79 -2.31 -12.24
CA TYR A 108 11.41 -1.94 -13.60
C TYR A 108 11.22 -3.14 -14.54
N GLU A 109 11.61 -4.34 -14.11
CA GLU A 109 11.40 -5.61 -14.83
C GLU A 109 10.18 -6.38 -14.30
N MET A 110 9.57 -5.92 -13.22
CA MET A 110 8.37 -6.54 -12.63
C MET A 110 7.11 -6.19 -13.43
N ASP A 111 6.22 -7.15 -13.60
CA ASP A 111 4.85 -6.90 -14.10
C ASP A 111 3.93 -6.59 -12.91
N LEU A 112 3.74 -5.30 -12.64
CA LEU A 112 2.89 -4.79 -11.56
C LEU A 112 1.42 -4.60 -11.98
N THR A 113 1.04 -4.99 -13.19
CA THR A 113 -0.36 -5.04 -13.63
C THR A 113 -1.10 -6.24 -13.05
N LYS A 114 -0.36 -7.27 -12.64
CA LYS A 114 -0.89 -8.50 -12.04
C LYS A 114 -1.31 -8.30 -10.58
N ARG A 115 -1.90 -9.35 -10.00
CA ARG A 115 -2.25 -9.40 -8.58
C ARG A 115 -1.00 -9.68 -7.76
N VAL A 116 -0.38 -8.63 -7.22
CA VAL A 116 0.87 -8.72 -6.48
C VAL A 116 0.76 -8.09 -5.09
N ALA A 117 1.50 -8.65 -4.15
CA ALA A 117 1.76 -8.04 -2.85
C ALA A 117 3.24 -7.69 -2.74
N LEU A 118 3.52 -6.50 -2.25
CA LEU A 118 4.87 -5.97 -2.09
C LEU A 118 5.14 -5.70 -0.61
N ILE A 119 6.17 -6.32 -0.08
CA ILE A 119 6.54 -6.25 1.34
C ILE A 119 7.74 -5.33 1.50
N PHE A 120 7.56 -4.33 2.33
CA PHE A 120 8.60 -3.40 2.75
C PHE A 120 8.91 -3.64 4.23
N GLY A 121 10.18 -3.78 4.53
CA GLY A 121 10.64 -4.11 5.87
C GLY A 121 11.04 -2.91 6.69
N ASN A 122 11.52 -3.20 7.89
CA ASN A 122 12.03 -2.25 8.87
C ASN A 122 13.19 -1.40 8.30
N GLU A 123 13.30 -0.16 8.76
CA GLU A 123 14.31 0.81 8.31
C GLU A 123 15.75 0.37 8.63
N HIS A 124 15.95 -0.44 9.64
CA HIS A 124 17.27 -0.90 10.10
C HIS A 124 17.64 -2.29 9.60
N SER A 125 16.68 -3.23 9.65
CA SER A 125 16.93 -4.65 9.36
C SER A 125 16.35 -5.13 8.03
N GLY A 126 15.56 -4.28 7.34
CA GLY A 126 14.84 -4.69 6.14
C GLY A 126 13.73 -5.70 6.44
N VAL A 127 13.35 -6.49 5.44
CA VAL A 127 12.38 -7.58 5.58
C VAL A 127 13.03 -8.75 6.30
N SER A 128 12.33 -9.33 7.28
CA SER A 128 12.84 -10.46 8.08
C SER A 128 13.07 -11.71 7.21
N GLU A 129 13.98 -12.58 7.67
CA GLU A 129 14.27 -13.84 6.99
C GLU A 129 13.04 -14.75 6.92
N GLU A 130 12.24 -14.76 7.98
CA GLU A 130 10.97 -15.49 8.05
C GLU A 130 10.03 -15.09 6.91
N ILE A 131 9.83 -13.79 6.71
CA ILE A 131 8.96 -13.25 5.64
C ILE A 131 9.56 -13.50 4.25
N ARG A 132 10.88 -13.34 4.11
CA ARG A 132 11.56 -13.61 2.83
C ARG A 132 11.45 -15.08 2.41
N ALA A 133 11.54 -16.01 3.36
CA ALA A 133 11.39 -17.45 3.09
C ALA A 133 9.95 -17.81 2.63
N LEU A 134 8.96 -17.02 3.01
CA LEU A 134 7.57 -17.21 2.64
C LEU A 134 7.14 -16.40 1.38
N ALA A 135 8.00 -15.49 0.91
CA ALA A 135 7.78 -14.73 -0.33
C ALA A 135 8.13 -15.55 -1.59
N ASP A 136 7.61 -15.14 -2.74
CA ASP A 136 7.90 -15.79 -4.03
C ASP A 136 9.18 -15.28 -4.68
N GLY A 137 9.75 -14.20 -4.13
CA GLY A 137 10.98 -13.61 -4.62
C GLY A 137 11.27 -12.26 -3.98
N ASN A 138 12.38 -11.69 -4.37
CA ASN A 138 12.85 -10.40 -3.89
C ASN A 138 12.92 -9.40 -5.04
N PHE A 139 12.75 -8.12 -4.73
CA PHE A 139 12.96 -7.06 -5.70
C PHE A 139 13.79 -5.92 -5.12
N ILE A 140 14.42 -5.18 -6.01
CA ILE A 140 15.21 -3.99 -5.69
C ILE A 140 14.77 -2.80 -6.51
N ILE A 141 14.94 -1.62 -5.94
CA ILE A 141 14.91 -0.35 -6.66
C ILE A 141 16.34 -0.05 -7.04
N PRO A 142 16.72 -0.02 -8.34
CA PRO A 142 18.09 0.23 -8.77
C PRO A 142 18.60 1.58 -8.26
N GLN A 143 19.80 1.58 -7.72
CA GLN A 143 20.48 2.77 -7.19
C GLN A 143 21.91 2.82 -7.70
N VAL A 144 22.39 4.00 -8.06
CA VAL A 144 23.75 4.24 -8.58
C VAL A 144 24.60 5.08 -7.60
N GLY A 145 24.02 5.45 -6.47
CA GLY A 145 24.68 6.26 -5.44
C GLY A 145 25.51 5.44 -4.45
N ILE A 146 26.15 6.15 -3.52
CA ILE A 146 26.92 5.53 -2.42
C ILE A 146 25.96 4.87 -1.41
N ILE A 147 24.84 5.51 -1.12
CA ILE A 147 23.84 5.00 -0.20
C ILE A 147 23.06 3.87 -0.88
N ARG A 148 22.92 2.74 -0.17
CA ARG A 148 22.34 1.50 -0.71
C ARG A 148 20.88 1.27 -0.32
N SER A 149 20.29 2.19 0.44
CA SER A 149 18.90 2.08 0.87
C SER A 149 18.19 3.43 0.80
N LEU A 150 16.95 3.41 0.37
CA LEU A 150 16.04 4.56 0.47
C LEU A 150 15.28 4.49 1.81
N ASN A 151 14.84 5.64 2.30
CA ASN A 151 13.81 5.65 3.34
C ASN A 151 12.61 4.82 2.85
N ILE A 152 11.99 4.06 3.75
CA ILE A 152 10.92 3.11 3.40
C ILE A 152 9.74 3.80 2.70
N SER A 153 9.34 5.00 3.14
CA SER A 153 8.23 5.72 2.51
C SER A 153 8.58 6.19 1.09
N VAL A 154 9.85 6.51 0.85
CA VAL A 154 10.37 6.86 -0.48
C VAL A 154 10.44 5.64 -1.37
N ALA A 155 10.99 4.52 -0.87
CA ALA A 155 11.04 3.25 -1.60
C ALA A 155 9.64 2.81 -2.02
N CYS A 156 8.69 2.88 -1.10
CA CYS A 156 7.29 2.57 -1.36
C CYS A 156 6.68 3.52 -2.40
N ALA A 157 6.96 4.82 -2.33
CA ALA A 157 6.43 5.80 -3.28
C ALA A 157 6.96 5.55 -4.71
N VAL A 158 8.26 5.32 -4.87
CA VAL A 158 8.86 4.97 -6.17
C VAL A 158 8.21 3.72 -6.76
N THR A 159 8.05 2.68 -5.95
CA THR A 159 7.43 1.41 -6.35
C THR A 159 5.96 1.58 -6.74
N LEU A 160 5.21 2.33 -5.94
CA LEU A 160 3.80 2.58 -6.20
C LEU A 160 3.55 3.42 -7.45
N TYR A 161 4.41 4.41 -7.73
CA TYR A 161 4.29 5.20 -8.95
C TYR A 161 4.72 4.43 -10.20
N GLU A 162 5.66 3.49 -10.09
CA GLU A 162 5.94 2.55 -11.18
C GLU A 162 4.73 1.63 -11.42
N ALA A 163 4.13 1.08 -10.38
CA ALA A 163 2.90 0.31 -10.50
C ALA A 163 1.76 1.14 -11.12
N TYR A 164 1.60 2.39 -10.70
CA TYR A 164 0.63 3.32 -11.28
C TYR A 164 0.88 3.52 -12.78
N ARG A 165 2.13 3.78 -13.17
CA ARG A 165 2.51 3.97 -14.58
C ARG A 165 2.14 2.76 -15.44
N GLN A 166 2.46 1.55 -14.97
CA GLN A 166 2.15 0.30 -15.69
C GLN A 166 0.64 0.09 -15.79
N LYS A 167 -0.10 0.23 -14.68
CA LYS A 167 -1.55 0.07 -14.64
C LYS A 167 -2.30 1.13 -15.46
N GLN A 168 -1.81 2.37 -15.46
CA GLN A 168 -2.35 3.43 -16.31
C GLN A 168 -2.18 3.08 -17.79
N ALA A 169 -1.01 2.61 -18.19
CA ALA A 169 -0.75 2.17 -19.56
C ALA A 169 -1.59 0.94 -19.96
N ALA A 170 -1.93 0.08 -19.01
CA ALA A 170 -2.78 -1.09 -19.22
C ALA A 170 -4.29 -0.78 -19.21
N GLY A 171 -4.70 0.47 -18.93
CA GLY A 171 -6.10 0.88 -18.85
C GLY A 171 -6.82 0.40 -17.58
N ASP A 172 -6.08 0.03 -16.54
CA ASP A 172 -6.68 -0.48 -15.29
C ASP A 172 -7.46 0.59 -14.53
N TYR A 173 -7.17 1.88 -14.77
CA TYR A 173 -7.92 3.00 -14.17
C TYR A 173 -9.13 3.44 -15.01
N ASP A 174 -9.35 2.85 -16.18
CA ASP A 174 -10.51 3.11 -17.04
C ASP A 174 -11.70 2.22 -16.68
N ARG A 175 -11.47 1.25 -15.81
CA ARG A 175 -12.47 0.31 -15.29
C ARG A 175 -12.29 0.12 -13.77
N PRO A 176 -13.38 -0.20 -13.05
CA PRO A 176 -13.28 -0.45 -11.62
C PRO A 176 -12.39 -1.65 -11.30
N GLY A 177 -11.35 -1.43 -10.47
CA GLY A 177 -10.42 -2.47 -10.03
C GLY A 177 -10.86 -3.25 -8.78
N LEU A 178 -11.98 -2.83 -8.15
CA LEU A 178 -12.61 -3.55 -7.04
C LEU A 178 -13.90 -4.22 -7.52
N ASP A 179 -14.27 -5.37 -6.94
CA ASP A 179 -15.55 -6.00 -7.22
C ASP A 179 -16.75 -5.14 -6.76
N PRO A 180 -17.94 -5.34 -7.35
CA PRO A 180 -19.11 -4.50 -7.05
C PRO A 180 -19.54 -4.53 -5.59
N ALA A 181 -19.44 -5.68 -4.90
CA ALA A 181 -19.83 -5.80 -3.51
C ALA A 181 -18.91 -4.99 -2.61
N ARG A 182 -17.59 -5.07 -2.85
CA ARG A 182 -16.59 -4.29 -2.13
C ARG A 182 -16.75 -2.79 -2.35
N ARG A 183 -17.01 -2.35 -3.58
CA ARG A 183 -17.29 -0.94 -3.88
C ARG A 183 -18.52 -0.43 -3.14
N SER A 184 -19.62 -1.21 -3.16
CA SER A 184 -20.84 -0.85 -2.44
C SER A 184 -20.62 -0.77 -0.93
N GLN A 185 -19.82 -1.66 -0.37
CA GLN A 185 -19.45 -1.63 1.04
C GLN A 185 -18.68 -0.34 1.37
N LEU A 186 -17.61 -0.05 0.62
CA LEU A 186 -16.78 1.15 0.83
C LEU A 186 -17.59 2.44 0.64
N LEU A 187 -18.47 2.49 -0.35
CA LEU A 187 -19.36 3.64 -0.54
C LEU A 187 -20.22 3.89 0.71
N LYS A 188 -20.78 2.84 1.30
CA LYS A 188 -21.56 2.95 2.55
C LYS A 188 -20.70 3.40 3.72
N GLU A 189 -19.50 2.85 3.87
CA GLU A 189 -18.55 3.20 4.94
C GLU A 189 -18.13 4.68 4.83
N TRP A 190 -17.71 5.11 3.65
CA TRP A 190 -17.24 6.48 3.41
C TRP A 190 -18.36 7.51 3.46
N SER A 191 -19.59 7.11 3.15
CA SER A 191 -20.77 7.96 3.26
C SER A 191 -21.20 8.21 4.70
N ARG A 192 -21.00 7.25 5.60
CA ARG A 192 -21.36 7.33 7.02
C ARG A 192 -20.31 8.03 7.86
N GLY A 193 -19.05 8.03 7.43
CA GLY A 193 -17.98 8.72 8.13
C GLY A 193 -18.24 10.21 8.16
N GLN A 194 -18.42 10.78 9.35
CA GLN A 194 -18.29 12.23 9.59
C GLN A 194 -16.82 12.60 9.45
N LEU A 195 -16.31 12.61 8.23
CA LEU A 195 -15.06 13.26 7.94
C LEU A 195 -15.36 14.74 7.91
N THR A 196 -14.91 15.46 8.92
CA THR A 196 -14.77 16.91 8.81
C THR A 196 -13.98 17.16 7.52
N ASP A 197 -14.58 17.91 6.59
CA ASP A 197 -13.91 18.29 5.37
C ASP A 197 -12.52 18.85 5.71
N PRO A 198 -11.46 18.44 5.03
CA PRO A 198 -10.20 19.14 5.15
C PRO A 198 -10.46 20.59 4.74
N PRO A 199 -9.92 21.57 5.44
CA PRO A 199 -10.08 22.98 5.03
C PRO A 199 -9.63 23.11 3.58
N ASP A 200 -10.43 23.81 2.77
CA ASP A 200 -10.08 24.21 1.41
C ASP A 200 -8.82 25.07 1.46
N ASN A 201 -7.66 24.46 1.40
CA ASN A 201 -6.39 25.11 1.15
C ASN A 201 -5.85 24.59 -0.17
N VAL A 202 -6.40 25.16 -1.22
CA VAL A 202 -5.75 25.28 -2.51
C VAL A 202 -4.78 26.46 -2.41
N ASN A 203 -3.46 26.16 -2.41
CA ASN A 203 -2.43 27.00 -2.99
C ASN A 203 -1.30 26.11 -3.45
#